data_f3488096a2b2719ceb712f81c448d4c3
#
_entry.id   f3488096a2b2719ceb712f81c448d4c3
#
_cell.length_a   1.000
_cell.length_b   1.000
_cell.length_c   1.000
_cell.angle_alpha   90.00
_cell.angle_beta   90.00
_cell.angle_gamma   90.00
#
_symmetry.space_group_name_H-M   'P 1'
#
loop_
_entity.id
_entity.type
_entity.pdbx_description
1 polymer ?
#
loop_
_entity_poly.entity_id
_entity_poly.type
_entity_poly.pdbx_seq_one_letter_code
_entity_poly.pdbx_strand_id
1 'polypeptide(L)'
;MKTKLKPPATKLVYKVFLYKIVALILVVLTLYSRALFAGETRATQKADWNLIVYLAANNNLSRYALYNINQMKQVGSNDRLNILVQLDKPEYRKLKHLKINPGAIVVEDTLPFIGGTRESLFECVKWATKKHPAKHTAIVLWNHGSGVVDPPGWGRSNLGFRDELLTINKNTRLLEINTKQLRGIAFNDTHNTYLDNNDLTVTLTRISNELLGGKKIDIVAMDACFMASVEIGSQIKNSTDYFVGSQDMEPGPGWNYNLLLRPFLRGTLTPSSFAQQMVLAYKQQYQNIFAHQTQSAIKMDGYEVLEQQVNSVATTLVSLLMSSDKKKIAALINKVRTGESLTTSFARSQYIDLHHFYKSLRKQTETLPTQLKNSPLVVQLQTQLQVGINILNQMIIQNTAGYNVTNAKGLSIYFPRTFIHRQYATTIFAKETAWLDFLLRYKQVRATQRKF
;
A
#
# COMPACT_ATOMS: atom_id res chain seq x y z
N MET A 1 95.14 -17.25 47.94
CA MET A 1 93.73 -16.71 48.16
C MET A 1 93.33 -15.85 46.99
N LYS A 2 92.41 -16.31 46.15
CA LYS A 2 91.89 -15.55 45.03
C LYS A 2 90.48 -14.99 45.45
N THR A 3 90.43 -13.73 45.70
CA THR A 3 89.16 -13.00 46.00
C THR A 3 88.35 -12.84 44.73
N LYS A 4 87.12 -13.48 44.64
CA LYS A 4 86.15 -13.26 43.59
C LYS A 4 85.48 -11.91 43.83
N LEU A 5 85.69 -10.96 42.93
CA LEU A 5 84.95 -9.71 42.82
C LEU A 5 83.49 -9.97 42.39
N LYS A 6 82.56 -9.51 43.21
CA LYS A 6 81.15 -9.49 42.85
C LYS A 6 80.93 -8.46 41.70
N PRO A 7 80.09 -8.76 40.69
CA PRO A 7 79.84 -7.79 39.66
C PRO A 7 79.00 -6.59 40.18
N PRO A 8 79.19 -5.38 39.64
CA PRO A 8 78.63 -4.17 40.22
C PRO A 8 77.08 -4.19 40.03
N ALA A 9 76.36 -3.80 41.07
CA ALA A 9 74.88 -3.77 41.20
C ALA A 9 74.19 -2.96 40.10
N THR A 10 74.88 -2.08 39.39
CA THR A 10 74.42 -1.24 38.29
C THR A 10 73.94 -2.01 37.06
N LYS A 11 74.54 -3.18 36.73
CA LYS A 11 74.10 -4.00 35.56
C LYS A 11 72.71 -4.69 35.77
N LEU A 12 72.38 -5.00 37.02
CA LEU A 12 71.12 -5.65 37.36
C LEU A 12 69.94 -4.64 37.28
N VAL A 13 70.17 -3.44 37.79
CA VAL A 13 69.20 -2.35 37.75
C VAL A 13 68.91 -1.95 36.30
N TYR A 14 69.88 -1.88 35.41
CA TYR A 14 69.76 -1.56 34.02
C TYR A 14 68.95 -2.64 33.25
N LYS A 15 69.18 -3.92 33.55
CA LYS A 15 68.40 -5.02 32.95
C LYS A 15 66.92 -4.98 33.38
N VAL A 16 66.65 -4.74 34.66
CA VAL A 16 65.27 -4.63 35.16
C VAL A 16 64.54 -3.42 34.55
N PHE A 17 65.24 -2.30 34.38
CA PHE A 17 64.70 -1.11 33.74
C PHE A 17 64.41 -1.36 32.25
N LEU A 18 65.30 -2.04 31.54
CA LEU A 18 65.12 -2.39 30.12
C LEU A 18 63.95 -3.36 29.92
N TYR A 19 63.75 -4.36 30.81
CA TYR A 19 62.61 -5.26 30.78
C TYR A 19 61.28 -4.53 31.03
N LYS A 20 61.26 -3.54 31.91
CA LYS A 20 60.00 -2.72 32.09
C LYS A 20 59.70 -1.87 30.91
N ILE A 21 60.66 -1.30 30.19
CA ILE A 21 60.46 -0.54 28.98
C ILE A 21 59.96 -1.45 27.86
N VAL A 22 60.55 -2.61 27.65
CA VAL A 22 60.12 -3.58 26.64
C VAL A 22 58.71 -4.09 26.93
N ALA A 23 58.39 -4.37 28.19
CA ALA A 23 57.03 -4.77 28.60
C ALA A 23 56.00 -3.65 28.34
N LEU A 24 56.38 -2.38 28.63
CA LEU A 24 55.50 -1.23 28.35
C LEU A 24 55.26 -1.02 26.83
N ILE A 25 56.31 -1.16 26.02
CA ILE A 25 56.21 -1.09 24.56
C ILE A 25 55.34 -2.21 24.02
N LEU A 26 55.45 -3.44 24.53
CA LEU A 26 54.61 -4.57 24.14
C LEU A 26 53.14 -4.34 24.53
N VAL A 27 52.87 -3.76 25.70
CA VAL A 27 51.50 -3.40 26.11
C VAL A 27 50.94 -2.29 25.22
N VAL A 28 51.74 -1.26 24.91
CA VAL A 28 51.30 -0.19 23.98
C VAL A 28 51.07 -0.74 22.58
N LEU A 29 51.94 -1.61 22.07
CA LEU A 29 51.76 -2.25 20.76
C LEU A 29 50.52 -3.17 20.73
N THR A 30 50.21 -3.90 21.80
CA THR A 30 48.98 -4.72 21.88
C THR A 30 47.72 -3.87 22.02
N LEU A 31 47.79 -2.72 22.70
CA LEU A 31 46.67 -1.77 22.75
C LEU A 31 46.48 -1.07 21.39
N TYR A 32 47.58 -0.72 20.70
CA TYR A 32 47.54 -0.13 19.35
C TYR A 32 47.00 -1.12 18.31
N SER A 33 47.44 -2.39 18.36
CA SER A 33 46.91 -3.43 17.47
C SER A 33 45.43 -3.69 17.75
N ARG A 34 44.99 -3.71 19.03
CA ARG A 34 43.54 -3.82 19.34
C ARG A 34 42.74 -2.59 18.88
N ALA A 35 43.31 -1.39 18.93
CA ALA A 35 42.67 -0.18 18.40
C ALA A 35 42.60 -0.20 16.85
N LEU A 36 43.65 -0.69 16.17
CA LEU A 36 43.67 -0.89 14.73
C LEU A 36 42.68 -1.98 14.28
N PHE A 37 42.60 -3.11 15.00
CA PHE A 37 41.60 -4.17 14.72
C PHE A 37 40.19 -3.80 15.15
N ALA A 38 39.99 -2.90 16.10
CA ALA A 38 38.68 -2.33 16.45
C ALA A 38 38.21 -1.29 15.40
N GLY A 39 39.11 -0.77 14.57
CA GLY A 39 38.83 0.09 13.41
C GLY A 39 38.57 -0.68 12.13
N GLU A 40 38.81 -2.00 12.07
CA GLU A 40 38.35 -2.84 10.97
C GLU A 40 36.81 -2.95 11.04
N THR A 41 36.17 -2.08 10.28
CA THR A 41 34.84 -2.25 9.70
C THR A 41 34.00 -3.28 10.46
N ARG A 42 33.27 -2.84 11.48
CA ARG A 42 31.93 -3.38 11.69
C ARG A 42 31.29 -3.30 10.33
N ALA A 43 31.35 -4.37 9.56
CA ALA A 43 30.51 -4.53 8.38
C ALA A 43 29.14 -4.07 8.85
N THR A 44 28.63 -2.97 8.34
CA THR A 44 27.40 -2.34 8.84
C THR A 44 26.35 -3.42 8.77
N GLN A 45 25.98 -3.98 9.92
CA GLN A 45 25.07 -5.11 9.99
C GLN A 45 23.80 -4.64 9.35
N LYS A 46 23.51 -5.25 8.19
CA LYS A 46 22.36 -4.90 7.36
C LYS A 46 21.12 -5.10 8.21
N ALA A 47 20.32 -4.06 8.42
CA ALA A 47 19.09 -4.17 9.17
C ALA A 47 18.17 -5.20 8.50
N ASP A 48 17.23 -5.78 9.27
CA ASP A 48 16.25 -6.68 8.66
C ASP A 48 15.29 -5.92 7.75
N TRP A 49 14.87 -4.70 8.15
CA TRP A 49 13.87 -3.94 7.43
C TRP A 49 14.26 -2.49 7.17
N ASN A 50 13.90 -2.01 5.98
CA ASN A 50 13.63 -0.61 5.71
C ASN A 50 12.11 -0.40 5.68
N LEU A 51 11.59 0.40 6.60
CA LEU A 51 10.28 1.03 6.47
C LEU A 51 10.49 2.42 5.88
N ILE A 52 10.06 2.59 4.64
CA ILE A 52 10.16 3.84 3.89
C ILE A 52 8.77 4.46 3.83
N VAL A 53 8.57 5.59 4.53
CA VAL A 53 7.30 6.32 4.54
C VAL A 53 7.42 7.52 3.62
N TYR A 54 6.75 7.44 2.46
CA TYR A 54 6.60 8.56 1.54
C TYR A 54 5.45 9.44 2.03
N LEU A 55 5.78 10.43 2.86
CA LEU A 55 4.83 11.26 3.59
C LEU A 55 4.57 12.54 2.78
N ALA A 56 3.64 12.42 1.82
CA ALA A 56 3.23 13.51 0.94
C ALA A 56 2.20 14.40 1.65
N ALA A 57 2.66 15.26 2.56
CA ALA A 57 1.82 16.07 3.43
C ALA A 57 1.66 17.52 2.95
N ASN A 58 1.93 17.80 1.68
CA ASN A 58 1.75 19.14 1.10
C ASN A 58 0.28 19.38 0.68
N ASN A 59 -0.62 19.28 1.66
CA ASN A 59 -2.07 19.43 1.55
C ASN A 59 -2.71 19.63 2.94
N ASN A 60 -4.03 19.57 3.02
CA ASN A 60 -4.79 19.74 4.27
C ASN A 60 -4.52 18.67 5.36
N LEU A 61 -3.82 17.56 5.03
CA LEU A 61 -3.38 16.56 6.00
C LEU A 61 -2.05 16.93 6.68
N SER A 62 -1.40 18.04 6.30
CA SER A 62 -0.07 18.44 6.80
C SER A 62 0.06 18.43 8.33
N ARG A 63 -1.02 18.75 9.05
CA ARG A 63 -1.09 18.72 10.51
C ARG A 63 -0.83 17.34 11.13
N TYR A 64 -1.16 16.27 10.41
CA TYR A 64 -0.98 14.90 10.90
C TYR A 64 0.41 14.33 10.64
N ALA A 65 1.18 14.94 9.73
CA ALA A 65 2.52 14.46 9.39
C ALA A 65 3.45 14.37 10.61
N LEU A 66 3.56 15.47 11.38
CA LEU A 66 4.38 15.47 12.59
C LEU A 66 3.82 14.59 13.70
N TYR A 67 2.49 14.44 13.78
CA TYR A 67 1.86 13.50 14.69
C TYR A 67 2.31 12.05 14.43
N ASN A 68 2.26 11.61 13.17
CA ASN A 68 2.72 10.26 12.79
C ASN A 68 4.24 10.10 12.99
N ILE A 69 5.07 11.10 12.64
CA ILE A 69 6.51 11.07 12.92
C ILE A 69 6.78 10.95 14.43
N ASN A 70 6.01 11.65 15.29
CA ASN A 70 6.16 11.52 16.73
C ASN A 70 5.77 10.13 17.25
N GLN A 71 4.81 9.46 16.62
CA GLN A 71 4.52 8.04 16.92
C GLN A 71 5.70 7.13 16.51
N MET A 72 6.29 7.35 15.33
CA MET A 72 7.47 6.61 14.87
C MET A 72 8.67 6.77 15.83
N LYS A 73 8.89 7.98 16.34
CA LYS A 73 9.96 8.30 17.32
C LYS A 73 9.87 7.50 18.62
N GLN A 74 8.68 7.04 19.01
CA GLN A 74 8.50 6.26 20.24
C GLN A 74 9.13 4.87 20.13
N VAL A 75 9.28 4.35 18.91
CA VAL A 75 10.00 3.11 18.61
C VAL A 75 11.41 3.43 18.10
N GLY A 76 11.49 4.25 17.06
CA GLY A 76 12.73 4.64 16.40
C GLY A 76 13.43 3.51 15.66
N SER A 77 14.41 3.88 14.83
CA SER A 77 15.30 2.93 14.14
C SER A 77 16.16 2.16 15.15
N ASN A 78 16.42 0.89 14.86
CA ASN A 78 17.24 -0.02 15.65
C ASN A 78 17.96 -1.05 14.75
N ASP A 79 18.64 -2.04 15.30
CA ASP A 79 19.39 -3.04 14.54
C ASP A 79 18.52 -3.89 13.60
N ARG A 80 17.20 -3.93 13.80
CA ARG A 80 16.25 -4.70 13.00
C ARG A 80 15.48 -3.85 11.99
N LEU A 81 15.31 -2.54 12.28
CA LEU A 81 14.40 -1.67 11.54
C LEU A 81 15.04 -0.29 11.33
N ASN A 82 15.15 0.13 10.08
CA ASN A 82 15.35 1.53 9.72
C ASN A 82 13.97 2.16 9.46
N ILE A 83 13.67 3.27 10.12
CA ILE A 83 12.49 4.09 9.85
C ILE A 83 12.94 5.33 9.09
N LEU A 84 12.58 5.37 7.82
CA LEU A 84 13.06 6.35 6.83
C LEU A 84 11.86 7.09 6.26
N VAL A 85 11.87 8.41 6.34
CA VAL A 85 10.71 9.23 5.97
C VAL A 85 11.14 10.27 4.94
N GLN A 86 10.47 10.33 3.79
CA GLN A 86 10.46 11.53 2.98
C GLN A 86 9.29 12.41 3.44
N LEU A 87 9.59 13.63 3.82
CA LEU A 87 8.61 14.60 4.30
C LEU A 87 8.46 15.74 3.30
N ASP A 88 7.24 15.89 2.76
CA ASP A 88 6.79 17.03 1.96
C ASP A 88 5.69 17.77 2.72
N LYS A 89 5.91 19.05 3.01
CA LYS A 89 4.95 19.91 3.71
C LYS A 89 4.85 21.28 3.07
N PRO A 90 3.67 21.95 3.14
CA PRO A 90 3.49 23.28 2.53
C PRO A 90 4.49 24.32 3.02
N GLU A 91 4.90 24.24 4.30
CA GLU A 91 5.85 25.19 4.92
C GLU A 91 7.29 24.95 4.49
N TYR A 92 7.57 23.81 3.83
CA TYR A 92 8.90 23.47 3.37
C TYR A 92 9.02 23.70 1.86
N ARG A 93 10.03 24.48 1.44
CA ARG A 93 10.31 24.69 0.02
C ARG A 93 11.03 23.51 -0.65
N LYS A 94 11.40 22.50 0.12
CA LYS A 94 12.21 21.36 -0.30
C LYS A 94 11.76 20.11 0.44
N LEU A 95 11.86 18.96 -0.21
CA LEU A 95 11.66 17.68 0.42
C LEU A 95 12.76 17.39 1.43
N LYS A 96 12.41 16.74 2.53
CA LYS A 96 13.39 16.30 3.54
C LYS A 96 13.41 14.79 3.64
N HIS A 97 14.61 14.22 3.63
CA HIS A 97 14.84 12.83 3.99
C HIS A 97 15.22 12.75 5.46
N LEU A 98 14.46 11.99 6.21
CA LEU A 98 14.57 11.87 7.66
C LEU A 98 14.84 10.42 8.05
N LYS A 99 15.85 10.22 8.93
CA LYS A 99 15.95 8.99 9.70
C LYS A 99 15.34 9.21 11.08
N ILE A 100 14.41 8.36 11.47
CA ILE A 100 13.71 8.47 12.74
C ILE A 100 14.39 7.56 13.76
N ASN A 101 15.08 8.14 14.72
CA ASN A 101 15.70 7.44 15.83
C ASN A 101 14.80 7.49 17.09
N PRO A 102 15.04 6.65 18.11
CA PRO A 102 14.32 6.75 19.37
C PRO A 102 14.42 8.17 19.96
N GLY A 103 13.27 8.82 20.11
CA GLY A 103 13.20 10.18 20.65
C GLY A 103 13.73 11.31 19.72
N ALA A 104 14.33 11.02 18.57
CA ALA A 104 15.02 12.01 17.74
C ALA A 104 14.68 11.90 16.24
N ILE A 105 14.78 13.02 15.52
CA ILE A 105 14.70 13.10 14.07
C ILE A 105 16.05 13.58 13.55
N VAL A 106 16.62 12.82 12.62
CA VAL A 106 17.82 13.23 11.90
C VAL A 106 17.44 13.61 10.49
N VAL A 107 17.66 14.87 10.10
CA VAL A 107 17.53 15.32 8.71
C VAL A 107 18.81 14.88 8.00
N GLU A 108 18.68 13.92 7.11
CA GLU A 108 19.84 13.37 6.40
C GLU A 108 20.07 14.02 5.04
N ASP A 109 18.98 14.55 4.44
CA ASP A 109 19.05 15.19 3.13
C ASP A 109 17.93 16.20 2.94
N THR A 110 18.16 17.17 2.03
CA THR A 110 17.17 18.18 1.68
C THR A 110 17.24 18.41 0.17
N LEU A 111 16.15 18.08 -0.54
CA LEU A 111 16.11 17.96 -1.99
C LEU A 111 15.21 19.01 -2.63
N PRO A 112 15.58 19.56 -3.80
CA PRO A 112 14.77 20.53 -4.51
C PRO A 112 13.60 19.92 -5.28
N PHE A 113 13.30 18.63 -5.09
CA PHE A 113 12.23 17.95 -5.80
C PHE A 113 10.85 18.40 -5.35
N ILE A 114 9.88 18.23 -6.24
CA ILE A 114 8.45 18.42 -5.99
C ILE A 114 7.88 17.06 -5.58
N GLY A 115 7.18 17.01 -4.46
CA GLY A 115 6.48 15.80 -3.99
C GLY A 115 5.32 15.41 -4.93
N GLY A 116 4.83 14.18 -4.79
CA GLY A 116 3.75 13.65 -5.63
C GLY A 116 4.17 13.39 -7.08
N THR A 117 5.45 13.09 -7.34
CA THR A 117 5.97 12.77 -8.67
C THR A 117 6.68 11.42 -8.68
N ARG A 118 6.75 10.77 -9.86
CA ARG A 118 7.51 9.52 -10.05
C ARG A 118 8.94 9.64 -9.54
N GLU A 119 9.60 10.75 -9.91
CA GLU A 119 10.99 10.96 -9.58
C GLU A 119 11.20 11.15 -8.08
N SER A 120 10.31 11.89 -7.40
CA SER A 120 10.44 12.08 -5.96
C SER A 120 10.23 10.78 -5.17
N LEU A 121 9.34 9.89 -5.62
CA LEU A 121 9.19 8.56 -5.00
C LEU A 121 10.40 7.67 -5.28
N PHE A 122 10.90 7.66 -6.51
CA PHE A 122 12.07 6.87 -6.88
C PHE A 122 13.31 7.31 -6.10
N GLU A 123 13.62 8.61 -6.04
CA GLU A 123 14.77 9.15 -5.31
C GLU A 123 14.65 8.94 -3.79
N CYS A 124 13.44 8.96 -3.24
CA CYS A 124 13.19 8.57 -1.84
C CYS A 124 13.65 7.15 -1.56
N VAL A 125 13.22 6.18 -2.38
CA VAL A 125 13.58 4.78 -2.18
C VAL A 125 15.08 4.54 -2.47
N LYS A 126 15.63 5.22 -3.49
CA LYS A 126 17.04 5.16 -3.82
C LYS A 126 17.93 5.67 -2.68
N TRP A 127 17.59 6.81 -2.07
CA TRP A 127 18.26 7.30 -0.87
C TRP A 127 18.21 6.25 0.25
N ALA A 128 17.00 5.77 0.55
CA ALA A 128 16.78 4.82 1.64
C ALA A 128 17.58 3.53 1.46
N THR A 129 17.55 2.93 0.27
CA THR A 129 18.20 1.64 0.01
C THR A 129 19.73 1.74 -0.11
N LYS A 130 20.24 2.87 -0.65
CA LYS A 130 21.69 3.09 -0.78
C LYS A 130 22.34 3.43 0.54
N LYS A 131 21.72 4.31 1.33
CA LYS A 131 22.31 4.79 2.59
C LYS A 131 22.04 3.84 3.76
N HIS A 132 20.92 3.14 3.73
CA HIS A 132 20.48 2.23 4.78
C HIS A 132 20.15 0.85 4.19
N PRO A 133 21.16 0.00 3.89
CA PRO A 133 20.91 -1.32 3.35
C PRO A 133 20.14 -2.19 4.35
N ALA A 134 19.09 -2.88 3.87
CA ALA A 134 18.27 -3.80 4.65
C ALA A 134 17.99 -5.09 3.86
N LYS A 135 17.50 -6.14 4.53
CA LYS A 135 17.11 -7.40 3.88
C LYS A 135 15.78 -7.27 3.17
N HIS A 136 14.84 -6.56 3.81
CA HIS A 136 13.47 -6.37 3.37
C HIS A 136 13.13 -4.89 3.22
N THR A 137 12.17 -4.59 2.35
CA THR A 137 11.72 -3.23 2.06
C THR A 137 10.20 -3.15 2.14
N ALA A 138 9.69 -2.26 3.01
CA ALA A 138 8.29 -1.85 3.05
C ALA A 138 8.18 -0.37 2.65
N ILE A 139 7.35 -0.08 1.68
CA ILE A 139 7.04 1.29 1.24
C ILE A 139 5.62 1.62 1.68
N VAL A 140 5.45 2.70 2.44
CA VAL A 140 4.15 3.25 2.82
C VAL A 140 3.94 4.55 2.06
N LEU A 141 2.90 4.60 1.24
CA LEU A 141 2.42 5.83 0.60
C LEU A 141 1.37 6.45 1.51
N TRP A 142 1.71 7.58 2.12
CA TRP A 142 0.86 8.29 3.07
C TRP A 142 0.27 9.55 2.43
N ASN A 143 -1.06 9.60 2.27
CA ASN A 143 -1.79 10.76 1.75
C ASN A 143 -3.30 10.50 1.66
N HIS A 144 -4.03 11.40 0.98
CA HIS A 144 -5.31 11.05 0.38
C HIS A 144 -5.16 9.96 -0.67
N GLY A 145 -6.20 9.13 -0.80
CA GLY A 145 -6.34 8.13 -1.85
C GLY A 145 -7.69 8.28 -2.57
N SER A 146 -7.72 7.97 -3.86
CA SER A 146 -8.93 8.07 -4.67
C SER A 146 -9.41 6.75 -5.26
N GLY A 147 -8.63 5.68 -5.09
CA GLY A 147 -8.86 4.42 -5.80
C GLY A 147 -8.56 4.57 -7.29
N VAL A 148 -9.38 3.91 -8.14
CA VAL A 148 -9.15 3.88 -9.59
C VAL A 148 -9.81 5.01 -10.36
N VAL A 149 -10.74 5.74 -9.74
CA VAL A 149 -11.42 6.89 -10.36
C VAL A 149 -11.51 8.02 -9.35
N ASP A 150 -11.28 9.24 -9.83
CA ASP A 150 -11.34 10.41 -8.99
C ASP A 150 -12.77 10.85 -8.69
N PRO A 151 -12.98 11.47 -7.53
CA PRO A 151 -14.18 12.23 -7.30
C PRO A 151 -14.15 13.49 -8.16
N PRO A 152 -15.31 13.92 -8.68
CA PRO A 152 -15.43 15.23 -9.29
C PRO A 152 -14.98 16.32 -8.30
N GLY A 153 -14.09 17.20 -8.73
CA GLY A 153 -13.73 18.41 -7.96
C GLY A 153 -12.51 18.32 -7.04
N TRP A 154 -11.80 17.21 -6.94
CA TRP A 154 -10.51 17.15 -6.25
C TRP A 154 -9.41 17.79 -7.11
N GLY A 155 -8.68 18.75 -6.55
CA GLY A 155 -7.61 19.47 -7.23
C GLY A 155 -7.82 20.99 -7.33
N ARG A 156 -8.85 21.53 -6.64
CA ARG A 156 -8.99 22.96 -6.42
C ARG A 156 -9.10 23.22 -4.92
N SER A 157 -8.03 23.73 -4.35
CA SER A 157 -8.06 24.41 -3.05
C SER A 157 -9.16 25.50 -3.09
N ASN A 158 -10.04 25.49 -2.07
CA ASN A 158 -10.98 26.56 -1.76
C ASN A 158 -12.27 26.75 -2.58
N LEU A 159 -12.75 25.76 -3.29
CA LEU A 159 -14.11 25.83 -3.82
C LEU A 159 -14.99 24.81 -3.11
N GLY A 160 -15.89 25.31 -2.24
CA GLY A 160 -16.99 24.54 -1.70
C GLY A 160 -17.66 23.73 -2.82
N PHE A 161 -18.12 22.53 -2.46
CA PHE A 161 -18.88 21.68 -3.35
C PHE A 161 -19.93 22.50 -4.13
N ARG A 162 -19.66 22.78 -5.39
CA ARG A 162 -20.68 23.29 -6.34
C ARG A 162 -20.81 22.30 -7.47
N ASP A 163 -22.04 21.81 -7.62
CA ASP A 163 -22.49 20.80 -8.59
C ASP A 163 -22.40 21.25 -10.09
N GLU A 164 -21.68 22.29 -10.45
CA GLU A 164 -21.85 23.01 -11.73
C GLU A 164 -20.91 22.56 -12.87
N LEU A 165 -20.20 21.43 -12.76
CA LEU A 165 -19.26 21.01 -13.80
C LEU A 165 -19.59 19.68 -14.49
N LEU A 166 -20.85 19.27 -14.45
CA LEU A 166 -21.33 18.04 -15.08
C LEU A 166 -22.03 18.35 -16.42
N THR A 167 -21.28 18.31 -17.52
CA THR A 167 -21.89 18.26 -18.86
C THR A 167 -22.09 16.81 -19.29
N ILE A 168 -23.34 16.42 -19.53
CA ILE A 168 -23.67 15.11 -20.09
C ILE A 168 -23.55 15.21 -21.60
N ASN A 169 -22.62 14.48 -22.20
CA ASN A 169 -22.61 14.30 -23.65
C ASN A 169 -23.87 13.51 -24.06
N LYS A 170 -24.80 14.16 -24.77
CA LYS A 170 -26.10 13.61 -25.14
C LYS A 170 -25.99 12.39 -26.06
N ASN A 171 -24.90 12.26 -26.82
CA ASN A 171 -24.72 11.18 -27.81
C ASN A 171 -24.10 9.91 -27.19
N THR A 172 -23.22 10.04 -26.21
CA THR A 172 -22.52 8.90 -25.59
C THR A 172 -23.02 8.56 -24.18
N ARG A 173 -23.82 9.46 -23.57
CA ARG A 173 -24.23 9.39 -22.13
C ARG A 173 -23.07 9.22 -21.14
N LEU A 174 -21.88 9.57 -21.56
CA LEU A 174 -20.71 9.66 -20.71
C LEU A 174 -20.60 11.08 -20.15
N LEU A 175 -20.26 11.21 -18.89
CA LEU A 175 -19.95 12.49 -18.29
C LEU A 175 -18.61 12.99 -18.86
N GLU A 176 -18.64 14.06 -19.63
CA GLU A 176 -17.44 14.79 -20.02
C GLU A 176 -17.17 15.86 -18.97
N ILE A 177 -16.12 15.67 -18.22
CA ILE A 177 -15.61 16.67 -17.29
C ILE A 177 -14.39 17.31 -17.93
N ASN A 178 -14.49 18.59 -18.17
CA ASN A 178 -13.45 19.38 -18.85
C ASN A 178 -12.40 19.88 -17.84
N THR A 179 -11.81 18.99 -17.03
CA THR A 179 -10.70 19.31 -16.14
C THR A 179 -9.73 18.14 -16.09
N LYS A 180 -8.43 18.42 -15.99
CA LYS A 180 -7.40 17.43 -15.64
C LYS A 180 -7.82 16.75 -14.33
N GLN A 181 -8.29 15.54 -14.41
CA GLN A 181 -8.81 14.81 -13.27
C GLN A 181 -7.68 14.00 -12.62
N LEU A 182 -7.54 14.19 -11.32
CA LEU A 182 -6.49 13.63 -10.49
C LEU A 182 -6.89 12.22 -10.04
N ARG A 183 -6.11 11.19 -10.37
CA ARG A 183 -6.34 9.80 -9.97
C ARG A 183 -5.09 9.25 -9.34
N GLY A 184 -5.21 8.69 -8.16
CA GLY A 184 -4.08 8.03 -7.54
C GLY A 184 -3.91 8.40 -6.08
N ILE A 185 -2.67 8.68 -5.71
CA ILE A 185 -2.22 8.90 -4.34
C ILE A 185 -1.11 9.97 -4.31
N ALA A 186 -0.74 10.41 -3.12
CA ALA A 186 0.37 11.33 -2.89
C ALA A 186 0.16 12.74 -3.48
N PHE A 187 -1.01 13.32 -3.24
CA PHE A 187 -1.39 14.65 -3.71
C PHE A 187 -0.56 15.76 -3.05
N ASN A 188 -0.07 16.69 -3.88
CA ASN A 188 0.60 17.91 -3.47
C ASN A 188 -0.19 19.12 -4.01
N ASP A 189 -0.86 19.83 -3.11
CA ASP A 189 -1.76 20.95 -3.47
C ASP A 189 -1.00 22.19 -3.93
N THR A 190 0.22 22.43 -3.42
CA THR A 190 1.04 23.59 -3.79
C THR A 190 1.47 23.53 -5.26
N HIS A 191 1.86 22.33 -5.71
CA HIS A 191 2.39 22.14 -7.07
C HIS A 191 1.40 21.46 -8.01
N ASN A 192 0.21 21.08 -7.50
CA ASN A 192 -0.81 20.38 -8.27
C ASN A 192 -0.28 19.08 -8.91
N THR A 193 0.52 18.33 -8.15
CA THR A 193 1.09 17.03 -8.56
C THR A 193 0.50 15.89 -7.74
N TYR A 194 0.56 14.68 -8.26
CA TYR A 194 0.14 13.43 -7.59
C TYR A 194 0.67 12.25 -8.41
N LEU A 195 0.70 11.07 -7.79
CA LEU A 195 1.01 9.81 -8.47
C LEU A 195 -0.29 9.20 -8.99
N ASP A 196 -0.47 9.15 -10.30
CA ASP A 196 -1.56 8.41 -10.88
C ASP A 196 -1.31 6.89 -10.87
N ASN A 197 -2.32 6.10 -11.23
CA ASN A 197 -2.20 4.65 -11.20
C ASN A 197 -1.13 4.10 -12.16
N ASN A 198 -0.90 4.75 -13.30
CA ASN A 198 0.17 4.40 -14.21
C ASN A 198 1.54 4.82 -13.64
N ASP A 199 1.59 5.96 -12.95
CA ASP A 199 2.80 6.41 -12.25
C ASP A 199 3.22 5.41 -11.17
N LEU A 200 2.26 4.85 -10.43
CA LEU A 200 2.53 3.78 -9.47
C LEU A 200 3.16 2.56 -10.15
N THR A 201 2.54 2.06 -11.22
CA THR A 201 3.06 0.89 -11.96
C THR A 201 4.49 1.14 -12.44
N VAL A 202 4.72 2.25 -13.13
CA VAL A 202 6.04 2.58 -13.72
C VAL A 202 7.09 2.76 -12.63
N THR A 203 6.76 3.50 -11.57
CA THR A 203 7.74 3.83 -10.52
C THR A 203 8.08 2.60 -9.67
N LEU A 204 7.09 1.80 -9.25
CA LEU A 204 7.35 0.60 -8.45
C LEU A 204 8.09 -0.47 -9.25
N THR A 205 7.80 -0.62 -10.55
CA THR A 205 8.57 -1.51 -11.45
C THR A 205 10.01 -1.03 -11.58
N ARG A 206 10.23 0.27 -11.76
CA ARG A 206 11.58 0.86 -11.82
C ARG A 206 12.35 0.65 -10.52
N ILE A 207 11.70 0.84 -9.35
CA ILE A 207 12.29 0.57 -8.04
C ILE A 207 12.73 -0.89 -7.92
N SER A 208 11.85 -1.83 -8.27
CA SER A 208 12.15 -3.27 -8.25
C SER A 208 13.39 -3.58 -9.09
N ASN A 209 13.42 -3.12 -10.34
CA ASN A 209 14.47 -3.44 -11.29
C ASN A 209 15.81 -2.76 -10.97
N GLU A 210 15.80 -1.44 -10.73
CA GLU A 210 17.02 -0.64 -10.63
C GLU A 210 17.60 -0.58 -9.20
N LEU A 211 16.75 -0.67 -8.16
CA LEU A 211 17.19 -0.48 -6.77
C LEU A 211 17.23 -1.79 -5.97
N LEU A 212 16.38 -2.77 -6.32
CA LEU A 212 16.27 -4.04 -5.59
C LEU A 212 16.82 -5.23 -6.38
N GLY A 213 17.49 -4.99 -7.52
CA GLY A 213 18.11 -6.03 -8.34
C GLY A 213 17.10 -7.00 -8.96
N GLY A 214 15.95 -6.51 -9.39
CA GLY A 214 14.86 -7.29 -9.99
C GLY A 214 13.95 -8.01 -8.97
N LYS A 215 14.20 -7.86 -7.67
CA LYS A 215 13.33 -8.42 -6.63
C LYS A 215 12.11 -7.54 -6.44
N LYS A 216 10.96 -8.15 -6.15
CA LYS A 216 9.77 -7.41 -5.74
C LYS A 216 10.02 -6.68 -4.41
N ILE A 217 9.29 -5.60 -4.21
CA ILE A 217 9.19 -4.91 -2.92
C ILE A 217 8.42 -5.83 -1.97
N ASP A 218 8.95 -6.13 -0.79
CA ASP A 218 8.27 -7.05 0.14
C ASP A 218 6.86 -6.57 0.50
N ILE A 219 6.68 -5.27 0.81
CA ILE A 219 5.37 -4.69 1.12
C ILE A 219 5.23 -3.33 0.44
N VAL A 220 4.15 -3.14 -0.32
CA VAL A 220 3.63 -1.83 -0.69
C VAL A 220 2.35 -1.60 0.10
N ALA A 221 2.34 -0.55 0.89
CA ALA A 221 1.25 -0.20 1.79
C ALA A 221 0.76 1.22 1.52
N MET A 222 -0.54 1.46 1.69
CA MET A 222 -1.17 2.73 1.39
C MET A 222 -2.00 3.18 2.59
N ASP A 223 -1.44 4.10 3.39
CA ASP A 223 -2.13 4.83 4.46
C ASP A 223 -2.98 5.91 3.79
N ALA A 224 -4.06 5.48 3.13
CA ALA A 224 -4.89 6.29 2.25
C ALA A 224 -6.24 5.62 1.93
N CYS A 225 -7.27 6.45 1.71
CA CYS A 225 -8.63 6.01 1.42
C CYS A 225 -8.76 5.24 0.10
N PHE A 226 -9.62 4.22 0.03
CA PHE A 226 -10.09 3.52 -1.18
C PHE A 226 -9.02 2.80 -2.00
N MET A 227 -7.84 2.56 -1.45
CA MET A 227 -6.75 1.98 -2.24
C MET A 227 -6.82 0.44 -2.32
N ALA A 228 -7.48 -0.26 -1.38
CA ALA A 228 -7.62 -1.73 -1.44
C ALA A 228 -8.70 -2.15 -2.45
N SER A 229 -8.38 -2.04 -3.75
CA SER A 229 -9.24 -2.50 -4.84
C SER A 229 -8.49 -3.47 -5.75
N VAL A 230 -9.26 -4.32 -6.45
CA VAL A 230 -8.71 -5.27 -7.43
C VAL A 230 -7.90 -4.54 -8.50
N GLU A 231 -8.38 -3.40 -8.93
CA GLU A 231 -7.73 -2.59 -9.96
C GLU A 231 -6.39 -2.00 -9.51
N ILE A 232 -6.30 -1.54 -8.25
CA ILE A 232 -5.03 -1.04 -7.70
C ILE A 232 -4.05 -2.21 -7.53
N GLY A 233 -4.53 -3.36 -7.01
CA GLY A 233 -3.70 -4.56 -6.96
C GLY A 233 -3.15 -4.97 -8.33
N SER A 234 -3.98 -4.89 -9.38
CA SER A 234 -3.57 -5.13 -10.77
C SER A 234 -2.42 -4.22 -11.22
N GLN A 235 -2.41 -2.95 -10.81
CA GLN A 235 -1.34 -2.00 -11.14
C GLN A 235 0.01 -2.36 -10.50
N ILE A 236 0.01 -3.00 -9.32
CA ILE A 236 1.23 -3.23 -8.53
C ILE A 236 1.64 -4.70 -8.41
N LYS A 237 0.85 -5.64 -8.93
CA LYS A 237 1.05 -7.11 -8.78
C LYS A 237 2.45 -7.60 -9.12
N ASN A 238 3.07 -6.98 -10.13
CA ASN A 238 4.39 -7.38 -10.60
C ASN A 238 5.54 -6.81 -9.76
N SER A 239 5.26 -5.83 -8.89
CA SER A 239 6.28 -5.07 -8.17
C SER A 239 6.29 -5.31 -6.67
N THR A 240 5.30 -6.05 -6.10
CA THR A 240 5.23 -6.29 -4.66
C THR A 240 4.77 -7.69 -4.31
N ASP A 241 5.22 -8.19 -3.14
CA ASP A 241 4.80 -9.50 -2.61
C ASP A 241 3.56 -9.39 -1.70
N TYR A 242 3.42 -8.28 -0.98
CA TYR A 242 2.26 -7.99 -0.14
C TYR A 242 1.75 -6.57 -0.38
N PHE A 243 0.44 -6.44 -0.41
CA PHE A 243 -0.25 -5.17 -0.52
C PHE A 243 -1.11 -4.92 0.72
N VAL A 244 -1.05 -3.71 1.29
CA VAL A 244 -1.87 -3.31 2.45
C VAL A 244 -2.60 -2.01 2.12
N GLY A 245 -3.92 -1.98 2.36
CA GLY A 245 -4.72 -0.79 2.09
C GLY A 245 -6.16 -0.90 2.61
N SER A 246 -6.91 0.19 2.48
CA SER A 246 -8.30 0.31 2.90
C SER A 246 -9.27 0.28 1.71
N GLN A 247 -10.42 -0.40 1.89
CA GLN A 247 -11.52 -0.37 0.92
C GLN A 247 -12.38 0.89 1.01
N ASP A 248 -12.41 1.51 2.19
CA ASP A 248 -13.22 2.71 2.50
C ASP A 248 -12.32 3.90 2.88
N MET A 249 -12.94 4.97 3.37
CA MET A 249 -12.22 6.11 3.92
C MET A 249 -11.38 5.71 5.14
N GLU A 250 -10.23 6.35 5.25
CA GLU A 250 -9.44 6.31 6.48
C GLU A 250 -9.57 7.63 7.24
N PRO A 251 -9.58 7.60 8.59
CA PRO A 251 -9.57 8.82 9.41
C PRO A 251 -8.31 9.65 9.17
N GLY A 252 -8.43 10.96 9.21
CA GLY A 252 -7.34 11.89 8.93
C GLY A 252 -6.01 11.66 9.67
N PRO A 253 -5.99 11.21 10.96
CA PRO A 253 -4.76 10.84 11.64
C PRO A 253 -4.01 9.65 11.04
N GLY A 254 -4.61 8.89 10.14
CA GLY A 254 -3.99 7.73 9.50
C GLY A 254 -3.67 6.59 10.48
N TRP A 255 -2.62 5.85 10.20
CA TRP A 255 -2.21 4.69 10.99
C TRP A 255 -1.53 5.09 12.31
N ASN A 256 -1.63 4.21 13.30
CA ASN A 256 -0.87 4.36 14.54
C ASN A 256 0.52 3.70 14.38
N TYR A 257 1.50 4.49 13.99
CA TYR A 257 2.86 3.99 13.75
C TYR A 257 3.55 3.47 15.02
N ASN A 258 3.15 3.90 16.21
CA ASN A 258 3.66 3.31 17.45
C ASN A 258 3.17 1.85 17.60
N LEU A 259 1.85 1.62 17.48
CA LEU A 259 1.28 0.27 17.57
C LEU A 259 1.83 -0.65 16.46
N LEU A 260 1.99 -0.11 15.26
CA LEU A 260 2.49 -0.82 14.10
C LEU A 260 3.93 -1.30 14.30
N LEU A 261 4.80 -0.47 14.87
CA LEU A 261 6.24 -0.69 14.93
C LEU A 261 6.74 -1.33 16.24
N ARG A 262 5.93 -1.30 17.30
CA ARG A 262 6.28 -1.90 18.61
C ARG A 262 6.84 -3.33 18.56
N PRO A 263 6.35 -4.24 17.70
CA PRO A 263 6.91 -5.59 17.64
C PRO A 263 8.41 -5.63 17.35
N PHE A 264 8.96 -4.67 16.60
CA PHE A 264 10.38 -4.59 16.28
C PHE A 264 11.29 -4.29 17.48
N LEU A 265 10.73 -3.86 18.61
CA LEU A 265 11.49 -3.72 19.86
C LEU A 265 11.84 -5.09 20.46
N ARG A 266 11.08 -6.15 20.13
CA ARG A 266 11.22 -7.50 20.68
C ARG A 266 11.81 -8.51 19.70
N GLY A 267 11.64 -8.31 18.40
CA GLY A 267 12.10 -9.24 17.36
C GLY A 267 11.91 -8.66 15.97
N THR A 268 12.27 -9.43 14.95
CA THR A 268 11.97 -9.09 13.56
C THR A 268 10.68 -9.76 13.10
N LEU A 269 10.08 -9.23 12.04
CA LEU A 269 8.87 -9.77 11.43
C LEU A 269 9.20 -10.29 10.03
N THR A 270 8.55 -11.37 9.61
CA THR A 270 8.54 -11.80 8.20
C THR A 270 7.68 -10.83 7.36
N PRO A 271 7.82 -10.77 6.03
CA PRO A 271 6.96 -9.93 5.20
C PRO A 271 5.46 -10.17 5.43
N SER A 272 5.04 -11.43 5.51
CA SER A 272 3.64 -11.78 5.83
C SER A 272 3.21 -11.27 7.20
N SER A 273 3.99 -11.50 8.25
CA SER A 273 3.63 -11.07 9.61
C SER A 273 3.67 -9.55 9.77
N PHE A 274 4.53 -8.85 9.03
CA PHE A 274 4.55 -7.38 9.07
C PHE A 274 3.32 -6.79 8.34
N ALA A 275 2.94 -7.32 7.18
CA ALA A 275 1.71 -6.92 6.50
C ALA A 275 0.46 -7.15 7.39
N GLN A 276 0.38 -8.31 8.07
CA GLN A 276 -0.69 -8.58 9.04
C GLN A 276 -0.67 -7.62 10.23
N GLN A 277 0.52 -7.29 10.77
CA GLN A 277 0.68 -6.35 11.87
C GLN A 277 0.16 -4.95 11.54
N MET A 278 0.33 -4.48 10.29
CA MET A 278 -0.23 -3.21 9.82
C MET A 278 -1.76 -3.20 10.00
N VAL A 279 -2.44 -4.27 9.61
CA VAL A 279 -3.90 -4.40 9.75
C VAL A 279 -4.33 -4.52 11.23
N LEU A 280 -3.58 -5.28 12.04
CA LEU A 280 -3.88 -5.44 13.46
C LEU A 280 -3.71 -4.15 14.25
N ALA A 281 -2.67 -3.37 13.95
CA ALA A 281 -2.45 -2.05 14.54
C ALA A 281 -3.58 -1.07 14.18
N TYR A 282 -4.02 -1.06 12.94
CA TYR A 282 -5.16 -0.27 12.48
C TYR A 282 -6.46 -0.69 13.17
N LYS A 283 -6.72 -2.00 13.25
CA LYS A 283 -7.87 -2.54 14.01
C LYS A 283 -7.84 -2.06 15.45
N GLN A 284 -6.72 -2.22 16.15
CA GLN A 284 -6.58 -1.81 17.55
C GLN A 284 -6.86 -0.31 17.74
N GLN A 285 -6.45 0.53 16.79
CA GLN A 285 -6.70 1.95 16.80
C GLN A 285 -8.19 2.29 16.64
N TYR A 286 -8.90 1.65 15.69
CA TYR A 286 -10.19 2.15 15.18
C TYR A 286 -11.41 1.28 15.46
N GLN A 287 -11.27 0.03 15.92
CA GLN A 287 -12.39 -0.92 16.05
C GLN A 287 -13.58 -0.41 16.89
N ASN A 288 -13.33 0.46 17.88
CA ASN A 288 -14.35 0.96 18.78
C ASN A 288 -14.76 2.42 18.51
N ILE A 289 -14.09 3.11 17.61
CA ILE A 289 -14.29 4.55 17.38
C ILE A 289 -14.64 4.90 15.94
N PHE A 290 -14.48 3.99 14.99
CA PHE A 290 -14.81 4.23 13.61
C PHE A 290 -15.56 3.05 12.98
N ALA A 291 -16.87 3.22 12.85
CA ALA A 291 -17.81 2.18 12.40
C ALA A 291 -17.59 1.68 10.98
N HIS A 292 -16.97 2.49 10.12
CA HIS A 292 -16.69 2.19 8.71
C HIS A 292 -15.23 1.81 8.46
N GLN A 293 -14.43 1.57 9.50
CA GLN A 293 -13.04 1.21 9.33
C GLN A 293 -12.89 -0.06 8.49
N THR A 294 -11.95 -0.04 7.54
CA THR A 294 -11.53 -1.21 6.76
C THR A 294 -10.03 -1.18 6.61
N GLN A 295 -9.38 -2.34 6.69
CA GLN A 295 -7.98 -2.50 6.35
C GLN A 295 -7.71 -3.96 6.03
N SER A 296 -6.89 -4.22 5.02
CA SER A 296 -6.57 -5.58 4.60
C SER A 296 -5.12 -5.72 4.16
N ALA A 297 -4.56 -6.91 4.39
CA ALA A 297 -3.28 -7.35 3.87
C ALA A 297 -3.52 -8.46 2.85
N ILE A 298 -3.03 -8.28 1.65
CA ILE A 298 -3.24 -9.12 0.49
C ILE A 298 -1.91 -9.71 0.05
N LYS A 299 -1.82 -11.04 -0.07
CA LYS A 299 -0.71 -11.73 -0.72
C LYS A 299 -0.85 -11.56 -2.23
N MET A 300 0.21 -11.08 -2.89
CA MET A 300 0.19 -10.77 -4.32
C MET A 300 0.65 -11.92 -5.22
N ASP A 301 1.24 -12.96 -4.62
CA ASP A 301 1.55 -14.19 -5.33
C ASP A 301 0.27 -14.84 -5.88
N GLY A 302 0.25 -15.11 -7.19
CA GLY A 302 -0.93 -15.64 -7.87
C GLY A 302 -2.04 -14.62 -8.11
N TYR A 303 -1.76 -13.31 -8.07
CA TYR A 303 -2.77 -12.27 -8.30
C TYR A 303 -3.42 -12.37 -9.68
N GLU A 304 -2.68 -12.85 -10.69
CA GLU A 304 -3.18 -13.13 -12.03
C GLU A 304 -4.32 -14.15 -12.03
N VAL A 305 -4.32 -15.11 -11.09
CA VAL A 305 -5.39 -16.11 -10.93
C VAL A 305 -6.69 -15.43 -10.51
N LEU A 306 -6.61 -14.43 -9.62
CA LEU A 306 -7.78 -13.62 -9.24
C LEU A 306 -8.31 -12.81 -10.45
N GLU A 307 -7.45 -12.18 -11.23
CA GLU A 307 -7.85 -11.42 -12.41
C GLU A 307 -8.52 -12.31 -13.46
N GLN A 308 -7.95 -13.46 -13.76
CA GLN A 308 -8.53 -14.46 -14.66
C GLN A 308 -9.89 -14.95 -14.16
N GLN A 309 -10.01 -15.13 -12.86
CA GLN A 309 -11.27 -15.53 -12.24
C GLN A 309 -12.35 -14.44 -12.35
N VAL A 310 -12.00 -13.17 -12.09
CA VAL A 310 -12.91 -12.04 -12.30
C VAL A 310 -13.29 -11.90 -13.78
N ASN A 311 -12.33 -12.07 -14.68
CA ASN A 311 -12.56 -12.09 -16.12
C ASN A 311 -13.56 -13.19 -16.54
N SER A 312 -13.40 -14.41 -15.99
CA SER A 312 -14.31 -15.53 -16.28
C SER A 312 -15.74 -15.24 -15.82
N VAL A 313 -15.91 -14.69 -14.60
CA VAL A 313 -17.23 -14.25 -14.11
C VAL A 313 -17.82 -13.16 -15.01
N ALA A 314 -17.03 -12.14 -15.37
CA ALA A 314 -17.47 -11.05 -16.22
C ALA A 314 -17.92 -11.54 -17.60
N THR A 315 -17.16 -12.43 -18.24
CA THR A 315 -17.50 -13.03 -19.54
C THR A 315 -18.80 -13.82 -19.48
N THR A 316 -19.00 -14.63 -18.43
CA THR A 316 -20.27 -15.36 -18.24
C THR A 316 -21.43 -14.42 -17.99
N LEU A 317 -21.26 -13.34 -17.23
CA LEU A 317 -22.27 -12.32 -17.03
C LEU A 317 -22.62 -11.57 -18.34
N VAL A 318 -21.64 -11.28 -19.19
CA VAL A 318 -21.85 -10.70 -20.53
C VAL A 318 -22.72 -11.65 -21.38
N SER A 319 -22.37 -12.94 -21.43
CA SER A 319 -23.14 -13.96 -22.18
C SER A 319 -24.58 -14.06 -21.68
N LEU A 320 -24.80 -14.07 -20.38
CA LEU A 320 -26.14 -14.05 -19.76
C LEU A 320 -26.92 -12.78 -20.09
N LEU A 321 -26.28 -11.62 -20.14
CA LEU A 321 -26.90 -10.33 -20.53
C LEU A 321 -27.11 -10.19 -22.03
N MET A 322 -26.61 -11.12 -22.83
CA MET A 322 -26.91 -11.22 -24.28
C MET A 322 -28.00 -12.24 -24.58
N SER A 323 -28.35 -13.11 -23.65
CA SER A 323 -29.36 -14.15 -23.82
C SER A 323 -30.81 -13.59 -23.90
N SER A 324 -31.77 -14.47 -24.19
CA SER A 324 -33.22 -14.17 -24.11
C SER A 324 -33.65 -13.72 -22.72
N ASP A 325 -33.00 -14.21 -21.65
CA ASP A 325 -33.30 -13.93 -20.24
C ASP A 325 -32.57 -12.68 -19.70
N LYS A 326 -31.90 -11.89 -20.53
CA LYS A 326 -31.14 -10.69 -20.16
C LYS A 326 -31.85 -9.75 -19.18
N LYS A 327 -33.19 -9.59 -19.30
CA LYS A 327 -33.98 -8.74 -18.40
C LYS A 327 -34.03 -9.31 -16.98
N LYS A 328 -34.21 -10.64 -16.83
CA LYS A 328 -34.22 -11.35 -15.53
C LYS A 328 -32.84 -11.28 -14.87
N ILE A 329 -31.79 -11.52 -15.65
CA ILE A 329 -30.37 -11.43 -15.19
C ILE A 329 -30.03 -10.01 -14.75
N ALA A 330 -30.38 -8.99 -15.53
CA ALA A 330 -30.15 -7.59 -15.16
C ALA A 330 -30.93 -7.19 -13.89
N ALA A 331 -32.16 -7.69 -13.70
CA ALA A 331 -32.93 -7.49 -12.48
C ALA A 331 -32.27 -8.16 -11.26
N LEU A 332 -31.76 -9.38 -11.41
CA LEU A 332 -31.03 -10.12 -10.37
C LEU A 332 -29.76 -9.36 -9.98
N ILE A 333 -28.93 -8.95 -10.93
CA ILE A 333 -27.72 -8.13 -10.66
C ILE A 333 -28.11 -6.82 -9.96
N ASN A 334 -29.22 -6.19 -10.34
CA ASN A 334 -29.69 -4.98 -9.70
C ASN A 334 -30.07 -5.19 -8.22
N LYS A 335 -30.74 -6.30 -7.87
CA LYS A 335 -31.07 -6.64 -6.48
C LYS A 335 -29.78 -6.68 -5.62
N VAL A 336 -28.73 -7.29 -6.14
CA VAL A 336 -27.42 -7.39 -5.47
C VAL A 336 -26.72 -6.04 -5.41
N ARG A 337 -26.87 -5.19 -6.43
CA ARG A 337 -26.14 -3.92 -6.53
C ARG A 337 -26.83 -2.76 -5.83
N THR A 338 -28.14 -2.72 -5.77
CA THR A 338 -28.94 -1.56 -5.30
C THR A 338 -30.15 -1.92 -4.45
N GLY A 339 -30.53 -3.20 -4.36
CA GLY A 339 -31.73 -3.69 -3.68
C GLY A 339 -31.50 -4.20 -2.27
N GLU A 340 -32.47 -4.98 -1.74
CA GLU A 340 -32.49 -5.52 -0.37
C GLU A 340 -31.33 -6.51 -0.06
N SER A 341 -30.82 -7.18 -1.09
CA SER A 341 -29.64 -8.07 -0.96
C SER A 341 -28.32 -7.33 -1.23
N LEU A 342 -28.26 -6.09 -0.79
CA LEU A 342 -27.22 -5.15 -1.12
C LEU A 342 -25.83 -5.64 -0.74
N THR A 343 -24.96 -5.69 -1.72
CA THR A 343 -23.51 -5.84 -1.50
C THR A 343 -22.98 -4.65 -0.73
N THR A 344 -22.09 -4.91 0.22
CA THR A 344 -21.37 -3.85 0.94
C THR A 344 -20.75 -2.88 -0.05
N SER A 345 -21.13 -1.62 0.06
CA SER A 345 -20.53 -0.49 -0.66
C SER A 345 -19.94 0.47 0.36
N PHE A 346 -18.99 1.27 -0.10
CA PHE A 346 -18.22 2.16 0.73
C PHE A 346 -18.68 3.61 0.59
N ALA A 347 -18.08 4.54 1.29
CA ALA A 347 -18.41 5.96 1.22
C ALA A 347 -18.46 6.48 -0.23
N ARG A 348 -17.60 5.94 -1.10
CA ARG A 348 -17.74 6.05 -2.56
C ARG A 348 -18.55 4.88 -3.07
N SER A 349 -19.83 5.09 -3.32
CA SER A 349 -20.77 4.04 -3.69
C SER A 349 -20.46 3.29 -4.98
N GLN A 350 -19.51 3.76 -5.78
CA GLN A 350 -19.00 3.04 -6.96
C GLN A 350 -18.06 1.89 -6.62
N TYR A 351 -17.55 1.80 -5.40
CA TYR A 351 -16.77 0.66 -4.94
C TYR A 351 -17.65 -0.26 -4.10
N ILE A 352 -17.57 -1.56 -4.37
CA ILE A 352 -18.24 -2.61 -3.61
C ILE A 352 -17.24 -3.67 -3.19
N ASP A 353 -17.54 -4.39 -2.11
CA ASP A 353 -16.72 -5.54 -1.72
C ASP A 353 -16.92 -6.69 -2.71
N LEU A 354 -15.82 -7.20 -3.29
CA LEU A 354 -15.87 -8.24 -4.32
C LEU A 354 -16.33 -9.59 -3.76
N HIS A 355 -15.84 -9.96 -2.57
CA HIS A 355 -16.23 -11.22 -1.93
C HIS A 355 -17.73 -11.23 -1.59
N HIS A 356 -18.23 -10.15 -1.00
CA HIS A 356 -19.66 -10.02 -0.67
C HIS A 356 -20.52 -9.95 -1.94
N PHE A 357 -20.04 -9.31 -3.00
CA PHE A 357 -20.72 -9.32 -4.31
C PHE A 357 -20.87 -10.75 -4.84
N TYR A 358 -19.81 -11.53 -4.86
CA TYR A 358 -19.87 -12.93 -5.31
C TYR A 358 -20.81 -13.77 -4.46
N LYS A 359 -20.72 -13.67 -3.14
CA LYS A 359 -21.62 -14.39 -2.21
C LYS A 359 -23.08 -14.01 -2.43
N SER A 360 -23.39 -12.71 -2.54
CA SER A 360 -24.75 -12.21 -2.73
C SER A 360 -25.29 -12.59 -4.10
N LEU A 361 -24.49 -12.47 -5.18
CA LEU A 361 -24.90 -12.84 -6.52
C LEU A 361 -25.19 -14.34 -6.60
N ARG A 362 -24.31 -15.19 -6.06
CA ARG A 362 -24.51 -16.63 -6.00
C ARG A 362 -25.83 -16.99 -5.27
N LYS A 363 -26.07 -16.38 -4.10
CA LYS A 363 -27.33 -16.59 -3.37
C LYS A 363 -28.56 -16.18 -4.19
N GLN A 364 -28.48 -15.06 -4.91
CA GLN A 364 -29.60 -14.59 -5.73
C GLN A 364 -29.86 -15.46 -6.96
N THR A 365 -28.87 -16.17 -7.51
CA THR A 365 -29.11 -17.11 -8.61
C THR A 365 -30.07 -18.25 -8.21
N GLU A 366 -30.16 -18.60 -6.92
CA GLU A 366 -31.10 -19.61 -6.42
C GLU A 366 -32.56 -19.18 -6.52
N THR A 367 -32.84 -17.89 -6.62
CA THR A 367 -34.20 -17.34 -6.76
C THR A 367 -34.70 -17.27 -8.22
N LEU A 368 -33.86 -17.67 -9.18
CA LEU A 368 -34.23 -17.72 -10.59
C LEU A 368 -35.26 -18.85 -10.86
N PRO A 369 -36.11 -18.72 -11.89
CA PRO A 369 -36.98 -19.83 -12.33
C PRO A 369 -36.14 -21.09 -12.61
N THR A 370 -36.67 -22.25 -12.25
CA THR A 370 -35.96 -23.55 -12.29
C THR A 370 -35.23 -23.79 -13.62
N GLN A 371 -35.90 -23.55 -14.75
CA GLN A 371 -35.29 -23.75 -16.06
C GLN A 371 -34.06 -22.85 -16.28
N LEU A 372 -34.14 -21.57 -15.89
CA LEU A 372 -33.02 -20.63 -16.02
C LEU A 372 -31.90 -20.93 -15.01
N LYS A 373 -32.28 -21.24 -13.76
CA LYS A 373 -31.32 -21.61 -12.70
C LYS A 373 -30.46 -22.80 -13.13
N ASN A 374 -31.07 -23.81 -13.75
CA ASN A 374 -30.38 -25.02 -14.21
C ASN A 374 -29.76 -24.87 -15.60
N SER A 375 -29.81 -23.69 -16.21
CA SER A 375 -29.12 -23.46 -17.49
C SER A 375 -27.60 -23.56 -17.34
N PRO A 376 -26.89 -24.05 -18.37
CA PRO A 376 -25.43 -24.24 -18.30
C PRO A 376 -24.66 -22.97 -17.87
N LEU A 377 -25.07 -21.79 -18.39
CA LEU A 377 -24.42 -20.51 -18.06
C LEU A 377 -24.64 -20.10 -16.60
N VAL A 378 -25.82 -20.35 -16.01
CA VAL A 378 -26.07 -20.00 -14.59
C VAL A 378 -25.33 -20.96 -13.68
N VAL A 379 -25.31 -22.26 -13.99
CA VAL A 379 -24.51 -23.25 -13.22
C VAL A 379 -23.02 -22.92 -13.32
N GLN A 380 -22.52 -22.56 -14.49
CA GLN A 380 -21.14 -22.09 -14.67
C GLN A 380 -20.86 -20.86 -13.80
N LEU A 381 -21.75 -19.85 -13.82
CA LEU A 381 -21.61 -18.66 -13.00
C LEU A 381 -21.54 -18.99 -11.51
N GLN A 382 -22.43 -19.86 -11.00
CA GLN A 382 -22.43 -20.28 -9.60
C GLN A 382 -21.10 -20.92 -9.17
N THR A 383 -20.55 -21.79 -10.04
CA THR A 383 -19.25 -22.43 -9.82
C THR A 383 -18.12 -21.40 -9.81
N GLN A 384 -18.08 -20.50 -10.79
CA GLN A 384 -17.07 -19.44 -10.88
C GLN A 384 -17.12 -18.50 -9.67
N LEU A 385 -18.33 -18.11 -9.20
CA LEU A 385 -18.48 -17.27 -8.02
C LEU A 385 -17.93 -17.96 -6.76
N GLN A 386 -18.14 -19.27 -6.60
CA GLN A 386 -17.58 -20.03 -5.48
C GLN A 386 -16.05 -20.13 -5.56
N VAL A 387 -15.49 -20.37 -6.74
CA VAL A 387 -14.04 -20.37 -6.96
C VAL A 387 -13.44 -19.01 -6.59
N GLY A 388 -14.07 -17.90 -7.02
CA GLY A 388 -13.60 -16.56 -6.68
C GLY A 388 -13.63 -16.26 -5.18
N ILE A 389 -14.66 -16.74 -4.46
CA ILE A 389 -14.73 -16.63 -3.00
C ILE A 389 -13.53 -17.36 -2.36
N ASN A 390 -13.21 -18.56 -2.84
CA ASN A 390 -12.12 -19.37 -2.30
C ASN A 390 -10.75 -18.71 -2.56
N ILE A 391 -10.52 -18.16 -3.76
CA ILE A 391 -9.29 -17.41 -4.10
C ILE A 391 -9.13 -16.21 -3.18
N LEU A 392 -10.18 -15.40 -3.01
CA LEU A 392 -10.15 -14.22 -2.13
C LEU A 392 -9.83 -14.60 -0.67
N ASN A 393 -10.41 -15.69 -0.17
CA ASN A 393 -10.14 -16.19 1.19
C ASN A 393 -8.67 -16.64 1.39
N GLN A 394 -8.00 -17.10 0.33
CA GLN A 394 -6.58 -17.50 0.37
C GLN A 394 -5.64 -16.32 0.26
N MET A 395 -6.00 -15.32 -0.56
CA MET A 395 -5.14 -14.17 -0.83
C MET A 395 -5.18 -13.11 0.29
N ILE A 396 -6.33 -12.93 0.93
CA ILE A 396 -6.50 -11.95 2.02
C ILE A 396 -6.04 -12.57 3.33
N ILE A 397 -4.76 -12.33 3.68
CA ILE A 397 -4.11 -12.94 4.83
C ILE A 397 -4.49 -12.30 6.18
N GLN A 398 -5.00 -11.08 6.16
CA GLN A 398 -5.56 -10.38 7.32
C GLN A 398 -6.57 -9.34 6.85
N ASN A 399 -7.67 -9.19 7.58
CA ASN A 399 -8.70 -8.18 7.31
C ASN A 399 -9.31 -7.67 8.61
N THR A 400 -9.73 -6.40 8.60
CA THR A 400 -10.59 -5.81 9.63
C THR A 400 -11.67 -4.97 8.95
N ALA A 401 -12.87 -5.01 9.53
CA ALA A 401 -14.01 -4.24 9.08
C ALA A 401 -14.84 -3.76 10.29
N GLY A 402 -15.28 -2.51 10.24
CA GLY A 402 -16.14 -1.91 11.26
C GLY A 402 -17.56 -2.47 11.25
N TYR A 403 -18.31 -2.17 12.30
CA TYR A 403 -19.64 -2.75 12.49
C TYR A 403 -20.68 -2.33 11.45
N ASN A 404 -20.48 -1.21 10.72
CA ASN A 404 -21.34 -0.80 9.61
C ASN A 404 -21.00 -1.49 8.28
N VAL A 405 -19.82 -2.12 8.19
CA VAL A 405 -19.31 -2.76 6.96
C VAL A 405 -18.81 -4.19 7.21
N THR A 406 -19.44 -4.93 8.11
CA THR A 406 -19.02 -6.26 8.61
C THR A 406 -18.81 -7.29 7.51
N ASN A 407 -19.47 -7.14 6.35
CA ASN A 407 -19.29 -8.00 5.20
C ASN A 407 -18.16 -7.56 4.26
N ALA A 408 -17.43 -6.50 4.57
CA ALA A 408 -16.22 -6.14 3.85
C ALA A 408 -15.12 -7.16 4.13
N LYS A 409 -14.56 -7.75 3.06
CA LYS A 409 -13.61 -8.87 3.12
C LYS A 409 -12.26 -8.55 2.48
N GLY A 410 -11.93 -7.27 2.31
CA GLY A 410 -10.57 -6.82 2.08
C GLY A 410 -10.24 -6.32 0.67
N LEU A 411 -11.01 -6.67 -0.36
CA LEU A 411 -10.82 -6.11 -1.70
C LEU A 411 -12.13 -5.58 -2.28
N SER A 412 -12.12 -4.32 -2.69
CA SER A 412 -13.21 -3.72 -3.45
C SER A 412 -13.02 -3.92 -4.96
N ILE A 413 -14.10 -3.71 -5.72
CA ILE A 413 -14.08 -3.62 -7.17
C ILE A 413 -14.98 -2.46 -7.62
N TYR A 414 -14.60 -1.81 -8.70
CA TYR A 414 -15.38 -0.71 -9.28
C TYR A 414 -16.63 -1.23 -9.96
N PHE A 415 -17.79 -0.86 -9.41
CA PHE A 415 -19.10 -1.17 -9.96
C PHE A 415 -20.08 0.00 -9.72
N PRO A 416 -20.07 1.04 -10.56
CA PRO A 416 -20.87 2.24 -10.33
C PRO A 416 -22.37 2.01 -10.55
N ARG A 417 -23.21 2.72 -9.77
CA ARG A 417 -24.68 2.65 -9.89
C ARG A 417 -25.21 3.36 -11.14
N THR A 418 -24.63 4.50 -11.50
CA THR A 418 -25.18 5.40 -12.52
C THR A 418 -24.38 5.37 -13.82
N PHE A 419 -23.16 5.85 -13.83
CA PHE A 419 -22.32 5.94 -15.02
C PHE A 419 -20.94 5.36 -14.78
N ILE A 420 -20.32 4.90 -15.86
CA ILE A 420 -18.94 4.41 -15.83
C ILE A 420 -18.04 5.59 -16.14
N HIS A 421 -17.07 5.84 -15.26
CA HIS A 421 -16.11 6.91 -15.47
C HIS A 421 -15.24 6.60 -16.70
N ARG A 422 -15.12 7.56 -17.64
CA ARG A 422 -14.38 7.35 -18.89
C ARG A 422 -12.98 6.82 -18.69
N GLN A 423 -12.32 7.29 -17.66
CA GLN A 423 -10.95 6.92 -17.36
C GLN A 423 -10.80 5.50 -16.80
N TYR A 424 -11.88 4.86 -16.33
CA TYR A 424 -11.81 3.46 -15.93
C TYR A 424 -11.29 2.57 -17.06
N ALA A 425 -11.68 2.86 -18.30
CA ALA A 425 -11.22 2.16 -19.50
C ALA A 425 -9.70 2.23 -19.76
N THR A 426 -8.98 3.13 -19.09
CA THR A 426 -7.50 3.23 -19.24
C THR A 426 -6.72 2.41 -18.22
N THR A 427 -7.38 1.84 -17.20
CA THR A 427 -6.74 0.97 -16.22
C THR A 427 -6.27 -0.33 -16.86
N ILE A 428 -5.19 -0.92 -16.34
CA ILE A 428 -4.69 -2.23 -16.82
C ILE A 428 -5.80 -3.27 -16.66
N PHE A 429 -6.43 -3.33 -15.51
CA PHE A 429 -7.50 -4.28 -15.21
C PHE A 429 -8.67 -4.22 -16.19
N ALA A 430 -9.14 -3.02 -16.55
CA ALA A 430 -10.24 -2.86 -17.52
C ALA A 430 -9.85 -3.25 -18.95
N LYS A 431 -8.57 -3.15 -19.31
CA LYS A 431 -8.04 -3.57 -20.62
C LYS A 431 -7.80 -5.08 -20.70
N GLU A 432 -7.42 -5.70 -19.61
CA GLU A 432 -7.04 -7.11 -19.55
C GLU A 432 -8.20 -8.04 -19.17
N THR A 433 -9.35 -7.49 -18.73
CA THR A 433 -10.51 -8.27 -18.32
C THR A 433 -11.80 -7.81 -18.98
N ALA A 434 -12.78 -8.69 -19.09
CA ALA A 434 -14.14 -8.38 -19.59
C ALA A 434 -15.01 -7.60 -18.57
N TRP A 435 -14.42 -7.11 -17.45
CA TRP A 435 -15.23 -6.42 -16.42
C TRP A 435 -15.86 -5.13 -16.94
N LEU A 436 -15.13 -4.35 -17.74
CA LEU A 436 -15.68 -3.15 -18.38
C LEU A 436 -16.83 -3.50 -19.35
N ASP A 437 -16.67 -4.55 -20.15
CA ASP A 437 -17.71 -5.01 -21.08
C ASP A 437 -18.96 -5.46 -20.32
N PHE A 438 -18.79 -6.16 -19.19
CA PHE A 438 -19.89 -6.50 -18.29
C PHE A 438 -20.60 -5.24 -17.79
N LEU A 439 -19.89 -4.25 -17.30
CA LEU A 439 -20.47 -2.99 -16.81
C LEU A 439 -21.25 -2.26 -17.89
N LEU A 440 -20.71 -2.16 -19.10
CA LEU A 440 -21.35 -1.51 -20.25
C LEU A 440 -22.62 -2.26 -20.68
N ARG A 441 -22.53 -3.58 -20.81
CA ARG A 441 -23.68 -4.42 -21.20
C ARG A 441 -24.81 -4.37 -20.16
N TYR A 442 -24.46 -4.50 -18.89
CA TYR A 442 -25.43 -4.38 -17.78
C TYR A 442 -26.20 -3.05 -17.85
N LYS A 443 -25.49 -1.93 -18.03
CA LYS A 443 -26.13 -0.61 -18.14
C LYS A 443 -27.02 -0.47 -19.37
N GLN A 444 -26.58 -1.00 -20.48
CA GLN A 444 -27.37 -1.00 -21.71
C GLN A 444 -28.72 -1.73 -21.51
N VAL A 445 -28.72 -2.93 -20.94
CA VAL A 445 -29.93 -3.71 -20.64
C VAL A 445 -30.83 -2.95 -19.65
N ARG A 446 -30.24 -2.34 -18.60
CA ARG A 446 -30.97 -1.53 -17.61
C ARG A 446 -31.65 -0.30 -18.23
N ALA A 447 -31.01 0.38 -19.16
CA ALA A 447 -31.54 1.57 -19.81
C ALA A 447 -32.80 1.24 -20.66
N THR A 448 -32.85 0.06 -21.28
CA THR A 448 -34.00 -0.40 -22.02
C THR A 448 -35.18 -0.80 -21.13
N GLN A 449 -34.95 -1.15 -19.88
CA GLN A 449 -36.03 -1.49 -18.91
C GLN A 449 -36.70 -0.27 -18.29
N ARG A 450 -36.08 0.91 -18.28
CA ARG A 450 -36.63 2.15 -17.71
C ARG A 450 -37.50 2.95 -18.69
N LYS A 451 -37.55 2.52 -19.95
CA LYS A 451 -38.35 3.20 -21.01
C LYS A 451 -39.76 2.66 -21.14
N PHE A 452 -40.14 1.69 -20.33
CA PHE A 452 -41.48 1.11 -20.22
C PHE A 452 -41.93 1.18 -18.75
#